data_975591d1904f50f309bea6ee305289df
#
_entry.id   975591d1904f50f309bea6ee305289df
#
_cell.length_a   1.000
_cell.length_b   1.000
_cell.length_c   1.000
_cell.angle_alpha   90.00
_cell.angle_beta   90.00
_cell.angle_gamma   90.00
#
_symmetry.space_group_name_H-M   'P 1'
#
loop_
_entity.id
_entity.type
_entity.pdbx_description
1 polymer ?
#
loop_
_entity_poly.entity_id
_entity_poly.type
_entity_poly.pdbx_seq_one_letter_code
_entity_poly.pdbx_strand_id
1 'polypeptide(L)'
;MFPQDPFSGAPDALVPPHAGAASAASPLLANLNDEQLAAVTLPAGHALILAGAGSGKTRVLTTRIAWLLQNGYATPGGILAVTFTNKAAKEMVARLSAMLPVSVRGMWIGTFHGLCNRLLRAHHKAAGLAQSFQILDTQDQLSAIKRLCKQHNVDDERFPPKQLAYFIAHCKEEGMRPGDVPTHDSDARKKVEIYQLYEEQCQREGVVDFGELMLRSYELLRDNDPIREHYQRRFQHMLVDEFQDTNKLQYAWLKQLAGNEVGGRFEARGSVIAVGDDDQSIYAFRGARVGNMADFVREFDVQRQIKLEQNYRSYSNILDSANALISHNSRRLGKNLRTTQGAGE
;
A
#
# COMPACT_ATOMS: atom_id res chain seq x y z
N MET A 1 -1.32 9.88 27.53
CA MET A 1 -2.24 10.85 26.90
C MET A 1 -1.71 11.03 25.48
N PHE A 2 -2.43 10.49 24.49
CA PHE A 2 -1.99 10.57 23.09
C PHE A 2 -2.12 12.02 22.61
N PRO A 3 -1.16 12.54 21.84
CA PRO A 3 -1.36 13.81 21.16
C PRO A 3 -2.59 13.67 20.27
N GLN A 4 -3.54 14.56 20.41
CA GLN A 4 -4.72 14.56 19.54
C GLN A 4 -4.22 14.72 18.10
N ASP A 5 -4.60 13.79 17.25
CA ASP A 5 -4.51 13.96 15.80
C ASP A 5 -5.31 15.27 15.51
N PRO A 6 -4.68 16.30 14.96
CA PRO A 6 -5.37 17.56 14.68
C PRO A 6 -6.57 17.40 13.74
N PHE A 7 -6.85 16.19 13.30
CA PHE A 7 -7.96 15.81 12.42
C PHE A 7 -8.92 14.77 13.04
N SER A 8 -8.79 14.46 14.34
CA SER A 8 -9.69 13.53 15.01
C SER A 8 -10.95 14.27 15.52
N GLY A 9 -11.97 14.33 14.70
CA GLY A 9 -13.33 14.38 15.23
C GLY A 9 -13.64 13.02 15.91
N ALA A 10 -14.24 13.01 17.09
CA ALA A 10 -14.64 11.80 17.78
C ALA A 10 -15.45 10.88 16.86
N PRO A 11 -15.26 9.56 16.90
CA PRO A 11 -16.14 8.66 16.18
C PRO A 11 -17.51 8.68 16.86
N ASP A 12 -18.47 9.33 16.22
CA ASP A 12 -19.88 9.07 16.55
C ASP A 12 -20.13 7.58 16.32
N ALA A 13 -20.63 6.92 17.36
CA ALA A 13 -21.02 5.52 17.30
C ALA A 13 -22.14 5.38 16.26
N LEU A 14 -21.78 4.96 15.05
CA LEU A 14 -22.74 4.72 13.99
C LEU A 14 -23.54 3.46 14.34
N VAL A 15 -24.80 3.66 14.66
CA VAL A 15 -25.84 2.63 14.60
C VAL A 15 -25.87 2.13 13.13
N PRO A 16 -25.76 0.83 12.87
CA PRO A 16 -25.83 0.34 11.50
C PRO A 16 -27.18 0.71 10.90
N PRO A 17 -27.23 1.42 9.79
CA PRO A 17 -28.51 1.65 9.12
C PRO A 17 -29.04 0.31 8.61
N HIS A 18 -30.31 0.05 8.88
CA HIS A 18 -31.04 -1.07 8.33
C HIS A 18 -30.80 -1.16 6.82
N ALA A 19 -30.63 -2.40 6.32
CA ALA A 19 -30.52 -2.70 4.89
C ALA A 19 -31.76 -2.22 4.13
N GLY A 20 -31.81 -0.92 3.86
CA GLY A 20 -32.71 -0.32 2.91
C GLY A 20 -32.12 -0.52 1.52
N ALA A 21 -32.93 -1.04 0.61
CA ALA A 21 -32.58 -1.28 -0.78
C ALA A 21 -31.77 -0.09 -1.34
N ALA A 22 -30.50 -0.34 -1.67
CA ALA A 22 -29.65 0.65 -2.32
C ALA A 22 -30.35 1.08 -3.61
N SER A 23 -30.80 2.32 -3.68
CA SER A 23 -31.45 2.86 -4.84
C SER A 23 -30.50 2.73 -6.03
N ALA A 24 -30.86 1.93 -7.02
CA ALA A 24 -30.15 1.76 -8.30
C ALA A 24 -30.05 3.08 -9.11
N ALA A 25 -30.54 4.18 -8.58
CA ALA A 25 -30.65 5.48 -9.22
C ALA A 25 -29.57 6.51 -8.81
N SER A 26 -28.50 6.07 -8.12
CA SER A 26 -27.42 7.02 -7.76
C SER A 26 -26.65 7.44 -9.02
N PRO A 27 -26.46 8.75 -9.28
CA PRO A 27 -25.63 9.24 -10.38
C PRO A 27 -24.19 8.68 -10.35
N LEU A 28 -23.69 8.29 -9.17
CA LEU A 28 -22.38 7.66 -9.02
C LEU A 28 -22.27 6.33 -9.76
N LEU A 29 -23.36 5.58 -9.87
CA LEU A 29 -23.40 4.25 -10.47
C LEU A 29 -23.71 4.31 -11.97
N ALA A 30 -24.10 5.48 -12.48
CA ALA A 30 -24.36 5.66 -13.90
C ALA A 30 -23.11 5.36 -14.75
N ASN A 31 -23.30 4.67 -15.84
CA ASN A 31 -22.24 4.30 -16.80
C ASN A 31 -21.15 3.37 -16.24
N LEU A 32 -21.42 2.62 -15.19
CA LEU A 32 -20.61 1.47 -14.79
C LEU A 32 -21.10 0.23 -15.55
N ASN A 33 -20.18 -0.62 -15.99
CA ASN A 33 -20.55 -1.94 -16.46
C ASN A 33 -20.87 -2.87 -15.25
N ASP A 34 -21.37 -4.07 -15.53
CA ASP A 34 -21.83 -4.99 -14.48
C ASP A 34 -20.72 -5.38 -13.51
N GLU A 35 -19.49 -5.62 -14.01
CA GLU A 35 -18.34 -5.99 -13.21
C GLU A 35 -17.88 -4.80 -12.34
N GLN A 36 -17.86 -3.60 -12.88
CA GLN A 36 -17.55 -2.37 -12.16
C GLN A 36 -18.63 -2.06 -11.11
N LEU A 37 -19.89 -2.23 -11.44
CA LEU A 37 -21.02 -2.04 -10.52
C LEU A 37 -20.91 -3.02 -9.36
N ALA A 38 -20.67 -4.31 -9.63
CA ALA A 38 -20.46 -5.32 -8.62
C ALA A 38 -19.29 -4.97 -7.68
N ALA A 39 -18.18 -4.46 -8.22
CA ALA A 39 -17.02 -4.06 -7.43
C ALA A 39 -17.29 -2.82 -6.55
N VAL A 40 -18.02 -1.83 -7.09
CA VAL A 40 -18.37 -0.60 -6.36
C VAL A 40 -19.34 -0.88 -5.21
N THR A 41 -20.33 -1.74 -5.44
CA THR A 41 -21.42 -2.02 -4.48
C THR A 41 -21.17 -3.24 -3.59
N LEU A 42 -19.96 -3.80 -3.59
CA LEU A 42 -19.58 -4.91 -2.70
C LEU A 42 -20.02 -4.64 -1.25
N PRO A 43 -20.67 -5.57 -0.59
CA PRO A 43 -20.93 -5.48 0.85
C PRO A 43 -19.61 -5.45 1.63
N ALA A 44 -19.69 -5.15 2.93
CA ALA A 44 -18.53 -5.20 3.81
C ALA A 44 -17.85 -6.58 3.76
N GLY A 45 -16.53 -6.60 3.78
CA GLY A 45 -15.71 -7.80 3.69
C GLY A 45 -14.50 -7.60 2.79
N HIS A 46 -13.75 -8.68 2.57
CA HIS A 46 -12.54 -8.65 1.77
C HIS A 46 -12.83 -9.02 0.31
N ALA A 47 -12.15 -8.35 -0.60
CA ALA A 47 -12.26 -8.67 -2.03
C ALA A 47 -10.94 -8.44 -2.76
N LEU A 48 -10.70 -9.26 -3.76
CA LEU A 48 -9.66 -9.07 -4.77
C LEU A 48 -10.31 -8.67 -6.09
N ILE A 49 -9.91 -7.53 -6.64
CA ILE A 49 -10.35 -7.05 -7.94
C ILE A 49 -9.17 -7.18 -8.90
N LEU A 50 -9.28 -8.13 -9.82
CA LEU A 50 -8.32 -8.33 -10.90
C LEU A 50 -8.70 -7.41 -12.06
N ALA A 51 -7.93 -6.36 -12.27
CA ALA A 51 -8.31 -5.27 -13.17
C ALA A 51 -7.22 -5.04 -14.20
N GLY A 52 -7.45 -5.46 -15.43
CA GLY A 52 -6.51 -5.26 -16.53
C GLY A 52 -6.26 -3.78 -16.86
N ALA A 53 -5.26 -3.54 -17.69
CA ALA A 53 -4.97 -2.20 -18.20
C ALA A 53 -6.21 -1.63 -18.89
N GLY A 54 -6.52 -0.36 -18.62
CA GLY A 54 -7.66 0.32 -19.26
C GLY A 54 -9.05 -0.14 -18.83
N SER A 55 -9.19 -0.99 -17.81
CA SER A 55 -10.48 -1.49 -17.30
C SER A 55 -11.18 -0.55 -16.32
N GLY A 56 -10.59 0.59 -16.01
CA GLY A 56 -11.18 1.58 -15.11
C GLY A 56 -10.90 1.35 -13.62
N LYS A 57 -9.78 0.72 -13.26
CA LYS A 57 -9.35 0.49 -11.85
C LYS A 57 -9.58 1.70 -10.94
N THR A 58 -8.97 2.84 -11.29
CA THR A 58 -9.07 4.07 -10.49
C THR A 58 -10.51 4.58 -10.38
N ARG A 59 -11.30 4.43 -11.44
CA ARG A 59 -12.72 4.79 -11.43
C ARG A 59 -13.49 3.93 -10.44
N VAL A 60 -13.26 2.61 -10.43
CA VAL A 60 -13.92 1.69 -9.50
C VAL A 60 -13.55 2.05 -8.05
N LEU A 61 -12.28 2.28 -7.75
CA LEU A 61 -11.82 2.63 -6.40
C LEU A 61 -12.42 3.96 -5.92
N THR A 62 -12.36 5.01 -6.73
CA THR A 62 -12.92 6.32 -6.35
C THR A 62 -14.43 6.28 -6.22
N THR A 63 -15.13 5.61 -7.14
CA THR A 63 -16.58 5.47 -7.08
C THR A 63 -17.02 4.66 -5.86
N ARG A 64 -16.27 3.60 -5.49
CA ARG A 64 -16.56 2.84 -4.28
C ARG A 64 -16.42 3.69 -3.02
N ILE A 65 -15.34 4.46 -2.88
CA ILE A 65 -15.16 5.36 -1.73
C ILE A 65 -16.34 6.34 -1.66
N ALA A 66 -16.68 6.97 -2.79
CA ALA A 66 -17.79 7.91 -2.85
C ALA A 66 -19.12 7.24 -2.48
N TRP A 67 -19.37 6.02 -2.96
CA TRP A 67 -20.56 5.24 -2.66
C TRP A 67 -20.66 4.86 -1.19
N LEU A 68 -19.55 4.43 -0.56
CA LEU A 68 -19.51 4.14 0.87
C LEU A 68 -19.88 5.36 1.73
N LEU A 69 -19.33 6.53 1.38
CA LEU A 69 -19.58 7.78 2.10
C LEU A 69 -21.01 8.30 1.87
N GLN A 70 -21.49 8.26 0.63
CA GLN A 70 -22.83 8.75 0.29
C GLN A 70 -23.94 7.93 0.95
N ASN A 71 -23.71 6.63 1.12
CA ASN A 71 -24.68 5.73 1.76
C ASN A 71 -24.49 5.62 3.29
N GLY A 72 -23.55 6.37 3.88
CA GLY A 72 -23.28 6.33 5.31
C GLY A 72 -22.61 5.05 5.82
N TYR A 73 -22.05 4.23 4.92
CA TYR A 73 -21.32 3.02 5.29
C TYR A 73 -19.92 3.32 5.80
N ALA A 74 -19.41 4.50 5.54
CA ALA A 74 -18.11 4.97 6.02
C ALA A 74 -18.16 6.47 6.33
N THR A 75 -17.26 6.91 7.21
CA THR A 75 -16.90 8.31 7.39
C THR A 75 -15.59 8.60 6.68
N PRO A 76 -15.29 9.87 6.32
CA PRO A 76 -13.98 10.21 5.75
C PRO A 76 -12.79 9.70 6.58
N GLY A 77 -12.86 9.79 7.91
CA GLY A 77 -11.82 9.30 8.81
C GLY A 77 -11.61 7.79 8.80
N GLY A 78 -12.62 7.03 8.39
CA GLY A 78 -12.58 5.56 8.31
C GLY A 78 -12.01 4.99 7.01
N ILE A 79 -11.61 5.85 6.07
CA ILE A 79 -11.05 5.46 4.77
C ILE A 79 -9.54 5.53 4.77
N LEU A 80 -8.89 4.42 4.40
CA LEU A 80 -7.48 4.35 4.02
C LEU A 80 -7.38 3.89 2.58
N ALA A 81 -6.82 4.71 1.69
CA ALA A 81 -6.59 4.35 0.30
C ALA A 81 -5.10 4.49 -0.05
N VAL A 82 -4.49 3.39 -0.47
CA VAL A 82 -3.06 3.32 -0.78
C VAL A 82 -2.85 3.23 -2.28
N THR A 83 -1.98 4.07 -2.80
CA THR A 83 -1.54 4.08 -4.19
C THR A 83 -0.02 3.99 -4.27
N PHE A 84 0.53 3.74 -5.48
CA PHE A 84 1.98 3.63 -5.65
C PHE A 84 2.67 4.94 -6.03
N THR A 85 1.92 5.93 -6.53
CA THR A 85 2.49 7.21 -6.95
C THR A 85 1.74 8.39 -6.35
N ASN A 86 2.47 9.47 -6.08
CA ASN A 86 1.86 10.72 -5.63
C ASN A 86 0.89 11.31 -6.67
N LYS A 87 1.14 11.05 -7.96
CA LYS A 87 0.23 11.46 -9.04
C LYS A 87 -1.12 10.74 -8.92
N ALA A 88 -1.10 9.41 -8.74
CA ALA A 88 -2.32 8.62 -8.56
C ALA A 88 -3.10 9.03 -7.29
N ALA A 89 -2.40 9.30 -6.19
CA ALA A 89 -3.02 9.80 -4.96
C ALA A 89 -3.71 11.15 -5.17
N LYS A 90 -3.03 12.11 -5.81
CA LYS A 90 -3.61 13.43 -6.13
C LYS A 90 -4.81 13.32 -7.06
N GLU A 91 -4.75 12.46 -8.07
CA GLU A 91 -5.85 12.22 -8.99
C GLU A 91 -7.07 11.62 -8.27
N MET A 92 -6.84 10.65 -7.37
CA MET A 92 -7.91 10.06 -6.56
C MET A 92 -8.60 11.13 -5.70
N VAL A 93 -7.84 11.97 -5.01
CA VAL A 93 -8.37 13.07 -4.19
C VAL A 93 -9.16 14.06 -5.04
N ALA A 94 -8.65 14.45 -6.22
CA ALA A 94 -9.34 15.38 -7.12
C ALA A 94 -10.67 14.81 -7.60
N ARG A 95 -10.70 13.53 -8.00
CA ARG A 95 -11.93 12.85 -8.44
C ARG A 95 -12.96 12.76 -7.31
N LEU A 96 -12.52 12.38 -6.10
CA LEU A 96 -13.42 12.30 -4.93
C LEU A 96 -13.98 13.67 -4.56
N SER A 97 -13.17 14.73 -4.61
CA SER A 97 -13.62 16.11 -4.34
C SER A 97 -14.65 16.59 -5.36
N ALA A 98 -14.58 16.11 -6.61
CA ALA A 98 -15.56 16.43 -7.64
C ALA A 98 -16.86 15.61 -7.50
N MET A 99 -16.79 14.42 -6.93
CA MET A 99 -17.94 13.49 -6.80
C MET A 99 -18.74 13.72 -5.51
N LEU A 100 -18.13 14.31 -4.49
CA LEU A 100 -18.69 14.37 -3.15
C LEU A 100 -18.92 15.82 -2.70
N PRO A 101 -20.06 16.12 -2.07
CA PRO A 101 -20.30 17.43 -1.45
C PRO A 101 -19.59 17.59 -0.10
N VAL A 102 -18.84 16.58 0.36
CA VAL A 102 -18.19 16.54 1.67
C VAL A 102 -16.67 16.67 1.53
N SER A 103 -16.02 17.19 2.58
CA SER A 103 -14.57 17.32 2.59
C SER A 103 -13.88 15.96 2.65
N VAL A 104 -12.91 15.75 1.77
CA VAL A 104 -12.04 14.56 1.75
C VAL A 104 -10.88 14.64 2.74
N ARG A 105 -10.76 15.73 3.51
CA ARG A 105 -9.60 15.99 4.40
C ARG A 105 -9.41 14.96 5.51
N GLY A 106 -10.45 14.29 5.95
CA GLY A 106 -10.37 13.24 6.98
C GLY A 106 -9.79 11.92 6.48
N MET A 107 -9.79 11.70 5.16
CA MET A 107 -9.32 10.46 4.55
C MET A 107 -7.81 10.35 4.57
N TRP A 108 -7.31 9.13 4.67
CA TRP A 108 -5.91 8.82 4.47
C TRP A 108 -5.72 8.25 3.07
N ILE A 109 -5.40 9.12 2.13
CA ILE A 109 -5.14 8.78 0.72
C ILE A 109 -3.71 9.18 0.40
N GLY A 110 -2.90 8.23 -0.02
CA GLY A 110 -1.49 8.49 -0.32
C GLY A 110 -0.70 7.27 -0.77
N THR A 111 0.60 7.48 -0.95
CA THR A 111 1.54 6.39 -1.15
C THR A 111 1.90 5.73 0.18
N PHE A 112 2.41 4.49 0.15
CA PHE A 112 2.91 3.82 1.35
C PHE A 112 3.83 4.74 2.17
N HIS A 113 4.86 5.29 1.56
CA HIS A 113 5.82 6.17 2.23
C HIS A 113 5.19 7.44 2.77
N GLY A 114 4.26 8.05 2.03
CA GLY A 114 3.54 9.23 2.47
C GLY A 114 2.67 8.97 3.70
N LEU A 115 1.98 7.84 3.71
CA LEU A 115 1.14 7.42 4.84
C LEU A 115 1.99 7.01 6.06
N CYS A 116 3.10 6.32 5.85
CA CYS A 116 4.07 6.01 6.91
C CYS A 116 4.67 7.28 7.51
N ASN A 117 5.06 8.26 6.68
CA ASN A 117 5.54 9.54 7.18
C ASN A 117 4.47 10.25 8.04
N ARG A 118 3.22 10.26 7.60
CA ARG A 118 2.10 10.84 8.37
C ARG A 118 1.94 10.15 9.73
N LEU A 119 1.99 8.80 9.76
CA LEU A 119 1.92 8.02 10.98
C LEU A 119 3.08 8.32 11.93
N LEU A 120 4.32 8.35 11.42
CA LEU A 120 5.51 8.63 12.21
C LEU A 120 5.54 10.06 12.74
N ARG A 121 5.07 11.05 11.97
CA ARG A 121 4.93 12.43 12.46
C ARG A 121 3.96 12.54 13.63
N ALA A 122 2.82 11.85 13.54
CA ALA A 122 1.82 11.83 14.61
C ALA A 122 2.32 11.15 15.89
N HIS A 123 3.18 10.14 15.76
CA HIS A 123 3.67 9.30 16.86
C HIS A 123 5.20 9.30 17.00
N HIS A 124 5.85 10.41 16.65
CA HIS A 124 7.31 10.50 16.60
C HIS A 124 8.01 10.05 17.90
N LYS A 125 7.45 10.39 19.06
CA LYS A 125 8.00 9.99 20.37
C LYS A 125 7.99 8.47 20.55
N ALA A 126 6.85 7.83 20.27
CA ALA A 126 6.73 6.39 20.36
C ALA A 126 7.59 5.65 19.32
N ALA A 127 7.82 6.29 18.17
CA ALA A 127 8.72 5.80 17.14
C ALA A 127 10.21 6.06 17.43
N GLY A 128 10.55 6.74 18.54
CA GLY A 128 11.94 7.11 18.86
C GLY A 128 12.55 8.12 17.89
N LEU A 129 11.72 9.01 17.31
CA LEU A 129 12.14 10.03 16.36
C LEU A 129 12.02 11.44 16.94
N ALA A 130 12.90 12.34 16.49
CA ALA A 130 12.72 13.77 16.74
C ALA A 130 11.45 14.26 16.02
N GLN A 131 10.74 15.24 16.59
CA GLN A 131 9.55 15.81 15.97
C GLN A 131 9.82 16.37 14.56
N SER A 132 11.00 16.94 14.39
CA SER A 132 11.46 17.57 13.14
C SER A 132 12.40 16.68 12.32
N PHE A 133 12.30 15.34 12.45
CA PHE A 133 13.17 14.45 11.67
C PHE A 133 13.11 14.77 10.18
N GLN A 134 14.23 14.65 9.50
CA GLN A 134 14.34 14.89 8.07
C GLN A 134 14.39 13.58 7.29
N ILE A 135 13.92 13.62 6.06
CA ILE A 135 13.92 12.47 5.17
C ILE A 135 15.06 12.62 4.17
N LEU A 136 15.94 11.64 4.16
CA LEU A 136 17.02 11.55 3.17
C LEU A 136 16.45 11.02 1.85
N ASP A 137 16.73 11.70 0.77
CA ASP A 137 16.53 11.13 -0.56
C ASP A 137 17.65 10.13 -0.90
N THR A 138 17.56 9.49 -2.06
CA THR A 138 18.54 8.49 -2.49
C THR A 138 19.95 9.06 -2.62
N GLN A 139 20.08 10.32 -3.04
CA GLN A 139 21.36 11.01 -3.19
C GLN A 139 21.98 11.33 -1.82
N ASP A 140 21.16 11.84 -0.91
CA ASP A 140 21.55 12.17 0.47
C ASP A 140 21.97 10.90 1.23
N GLN A 141 21.19 9.81 1.07
CA GLN A 141 21.53 8.51 1.64
C GLN A 141 22.90 8.01 1.14
N LEU A 142 23.13 8.06 -0.17
CA LEU A 142 24.42 7.64 -0.74
C LEU A 142 25.57 8.51 -0.23
N SER A 143 25.35 9.81 -0.10
CA SER A 143 26.34 10.74 0.44
C SER A 143 26.66 10.46 1.91
N ALA A 144 25.64 10.14 2.71
CA ALA A 144 25.83 9.74 4.11
C ALA A 144 26.65 8.44 4.22
N ILE A 145 26.35 7.43 3.40
CA ILE A 145 27.10 6.16 3.38
C ILE A 145 28.55 6.38 2.94
N LYS A 146 28.81 7.21 1.91
CA LYS A 146 30.18 7.56 1.49
C LYS A 146 30.97 8.21 2.61
N ARG A 147 30.38 9.16 3.36
CA ARG A 147 31.05 9.78 4.52
C ARG A 147 31.36 8.74 5.59
N LEU A 148 30.41 7.86 5.89
CA LEU A 148 30.60 6.78 6.86
C LEU A 148 31.73 5.85 6.47
N CYS A 149 31.77 5.39 5.23
CA CYS A 149 32.85 4.53 4.71
C CYS A 149 34.21 5.19 4.87
N LYS A 150 34.31 6.48 4.54
CA LYS A 150 35.55 7.24 4.71
C LYS A 150 35.97 7.36 6.19
N GLN A 151 35.04 7.63 7.09
CA GLN A 151 35.30 7.76 8.53
C GLN A 151 35.80 6.44 9.16
N HIS A 152 35.30 5.32 8.67
CA HIS A 152 35.64 3.99 9.19
C HIS A 152 36.66 3.23 8.34
N ASN A 153 37.37 3.92 7.40
CA ASN A 153 38.37 3.33 6.52
C ASN A 153 37.89 2.06 5.81
N VAL A 154 36.64 2.07 5.35
CA VAL A 154 36.08 0.97 4.56
C VAL A 154 36.69 0.97 3.19
N ASP A 155 37.12 -0.20 2.71
CA ASP A 155 37.63 -0.42 1.36
C ASP A 155 36.52 -0.27 0.33
N ASP A 156 36.54 0.84 -0.41
CA ASP A 156 35.49 1.20 -1.40
C ASP A 156 35.52 0.29 -2.65
N GLU A 157 36.64 -0.39 -2.94
CA GLU A 157 36.72 -1.37 -4.03
C GLU A 157 36.00 -2.66 -3.64
N ARG A 158 36.19 -3.11 -2.40
CA ARG A 158 35.54 -4.31 -1.87
C ARG A 158 34.08 -4.07 -1.47
N PHE A 159 33.78 -2.91 -0.92
CA PHE A 159 32.46 -2.53 -0.44
C PHE A 159 32.02 -1.19 -1.06
N PRO A 160 31.66 -1.16 -2.35
CA PRO A 160 31.24 0.07 -3.01
C PRO A 160 30.03 0.71 -2.31
N PRO A 161 30.06 2.00 -1.98
CA PRO A 161 28.98 2.68 -1.24
C PRO A 161 27.61 2.52 -1.87
N LYS A 162 27.50 2.47 -3.20
CA LYS A 162 26.25 2.23 -3.91
C LYS A 162 25.69 0.83 -3.64
N GLN A 163 26.54 -0.18 -3.57
CA GLN A 163 26.13 -1.55 -3.23
C GLN A 163 25.71 -1.66 -1.76
N LEU A 164 26.38 -0.95 -0.86
CA LEU A 164 25.99 -0.86 0.54
C LEU A 164 24.62 -0.21 0.70
N ALA A 165 24.33 0.86 -0.06
CA ALA A 165 23.02 1.50 -0.08
C ALA A 165 21.92 0.52 -0.52
N TYR A 166 22.15 -0.26 -1.58
CA TYR A 166 21.22 -1.30 -2.02
C TYR A 166 21.04 -2.40 -0.98
N PHE A 167 22.12 -2.84 -0.34
CA PHE A 167 22.07 -3.85 0.71
C PHE A 167 21.22 -3.38 1.88
N ILE A 168 21.43 -2.15 2.38
CA ILE A 168 20.68 -1.57 3.48
C ILE A 168 19.20 -1.43 3.10
N ALA A 169 18.91 -0.90 1.91
CA ALA A 169 17.54 -0.77 1.41
C ALA A 169 16.83 -2.13 1.34
N HIS A 170 17.49 -3.14 0.79
CA HIS A 170 16.95 -4.50 0.71
C HIS A 170 16.69 -5.10 2.09
N CYS A 171 17.61 -4.97 3.04
CA CYS A 171 17.40 -5.43 4.41
C CYS A 171 16.15 -4.79 5.04
N LYS A 172 15.97 -3.48 4.87
CA LYS A 172 14.80 -2.76 5.38
C LYS A 172 13.51 -3.22 4.71
N GLU A 173 13.51 -3.44 3.39
CA GLU A 173 12.35 -3.96 2.65
C GLU A 173 11.95 -5.38 3.06
N GLU A 174 12.92 -6.19 3.49
CA GLU A 174 12.68 -7.51 4.09
C GLU A 174 12.28 -7.46 5.57
N GLY A 175 12.25 -6.27 6.17
CA GLY A 175 11.90 -6.07 7.58
C GLY A 175 13.03 -6.39 8.56
N MET A 176 14.29 -6.40 8.09
CA MET A 176 15.45 -6.80 8.87
C MET A 176 16.23 -5.61 9.39
N ARG A 177 16.46 -5.58 10.71
CA ARG A 177 17.47 -4.73 11.35
C ARG A 177 18.86 -5.40 11.26
N PRO A 178 19.95 -4.67 11.53
CA PRO A 178 21.30 -5.26 11.47
C PRO A 178 21.44 -6.58 12.23
N GLY A 179 20.81 -6.71 13.41
CA GLY A 179 20.82 -7.93 14.21
C GLY A 179 20.07 -9.12 13.63
N ASP A 180 19.17 -8.89 12.67
CA ASP A 180 18.35 -9.93 12.03
C ASP A 180 19.01 -10.50 10.76
N VAL A 181 20.07 -9.82 10.26
CA VAL A 181 20.68 -10.19 8.98
C VAL A 181 21.63 -11.39 9.16
N PRO A 182 21.42 -12.48 8.42
CA PRO A 182 22.33 -13.63 8.47
C PRO A 182 23.76 -13.28 8.05
N THR A 183 24.75 -13.70 8.82
CA THR A 183 26.18 -13.43 8.58
C THR A 183 26.94 -14.74 8.37
N HIS A 184 27.02 -15.19 7.12
CA HIS A 184 27.65 -16.47 6.78
C HIS A 184 29.18 -16.36 6.58
N ASP A 185 29.69 -15.20 6.22
CA ASP A 185 31.10 -14.95 5.92
C ASP A 185 31.57 -13.58 6.44
N SER A 186 32.84 -13.26 6.19
CA SER A 186 33.46 -12.00 6.63
C SER A 186 32.85 -10.77 5.95
N ASP A 187 32.44 -10.90 4.67
CA ASP A 187 31.91 -9.79 3.89
C ASP A 187 30.48 -9.47 4.33
N ALA A 188 29.67 -10.50 4.62
CA ALA A 188 28.35 -10.34 5.20
C ALA A 188 28.43 -9.65 6.57
N ARG A 189 29.36 -10.09 7.43
CA ARG A 189 29.59 -9.44 8.74
C ARG A 189 30.00 -7.97 8.58
N LYS A 190 30.88 -7.66 7.62
CA LYS A 190 31.29 -6.27 7.39
C LYS A 190 30.15 -5.40 6.87
N LYS A 191 29.32 -5.90 5.97
CA LYS A 191 28.12 -5.19 5.48
C LYS A 191 27.14 -4.92 6.63
N VAL A 192 26.92 -5.87 7.53
CA VAL A 192 26.03 -5.71 8.68
C VAL A 192 26.62 -4.69 9.67
N GLU A 193 27.94 -4.71 9.93
CA GLU A 193 28.61 -3.69 10.74
C GLU A 193 28.39 -2.28 10.15
N ILE A 194 28.56 -2.12 8.84
CA ILE A 194 28.31 -0.83 8.16
C ILE A 194 26.85 -0.43 8.27
N TYR A 195 25.92 -1.35 8.12
CA TYR A 195 24.49 -1.09 8.31
C TYR A 195 24.20 -0.60 9.73
N GLN A 196 24.77 -1.23 10.75
CA GLN A 196 24.63 -0.81 12.14
C GLN A 196 25.15 0.62 12.36
N LEU A 197 26.35 0.92 11.88
CA LEU A 197 26.95 2.26 11.96
C LEU A 197 26.11 3.32 11.23
N TYR A 198 25.52 2.95 10.10
CA TYR A 198 24.63 3.83 9.35
C TYR A 198 23.35 4.15 10.14
N GLU A 199 22.72 3.14 10.76
CA GLU A 199 21.54 3.35 11.60
C GLU A 199 21.85 4.28 12.78
N GLU A 200 22.99 4.08 13.45
CA GLU A 200 23.44 4.92 14.56
C GLU A 200 23.70 6.36 14.11
N GLN A 201 24.28 6.56 12.92
CA GLN A 201 24.52 7.89 12.37
C GLN A 201 23.19 8.58 12.06
N CYS A 202 22.26 7.91 11.39
CA CYS A 202 20.92 8.46 11.09
C CYS A 202 20.18 8.85 12.36
N GLN A 203 20.27 8.03 13.43
CA GLN A 203 19.65 8.33 14.71
C GLN A 203 20.27 9.60 15.36
N ARG A 204 21.60 9.73 15.35
CA ARG A 204 22.29 10.92 15.87
C ARG A 204 21.97 12.18 15.10
N GLU A 205 21.84 12.08 13.78
CA GLU A 205 21.56 13.23 12.89
C GLU A 205 20.05 13.56 12.83
N GLY A 206 19.18 12.73 13.39
CA GLY A 206 17.72 12.93 13.35
C GLY A 206 17.15 12.82 11.94
N VAL A 207 17.69 11.90 11.14
CA VAL A 207 17.30 11.66 9.76
C VAL A 207 16.80 10.23 9.54
N VAL A 208 15.96 10.06 8.54
CA VAL A 208 15.43 8.75 8.11
C VAL A 208 15.50 8.63 6.59
N ASP A 209 15.85 7.48 6.08
CA ASP A 209 15.73 7.18 4.66
C ASP A 209 14.33 6.64 4.30
N PHE A 210 14.05 6.44 3.02
CA PHE A 210 12.75 5.93 2.59
C PHE A 210 12.44 4.53 3.14
N GLY A 211 13.42 3.64 3.19
CA GLY A 211 13.25 2.31 3.79
C GLY A 211 12.90 2.38 5.26
N GLU A 212 13.53 3.34 5.98
CA GLU A 212 13.26 3.58 7.39
C GLU A 212 11.82 4.05 7.65
N LEU A 213 11.24 4.87 6.78
CA LEU A 213 9.84 5.26 6.92
C LEU A 213 8.92 4.05 6.99
N MET A 214 9.12 3.07 6.11
CA MET A 214 8.32 1.85 6.09
C MET A 214 8.61 0.97 7.31
N LEU A 215 9.90 0.65 7.55
CA LEU A 215 10.30 -0.29 8.58
C LEU A 215 9.92 0.22 9.97
N ARG A 216 10.23 1.47 10.28
CA ARG A 216 9.91 2.07 11.58
C ARG A 216 8.41 2.23 11.80
N SER A 217 7.65 2.55 10.76
CA SER A 217 6.19 2.59 10.81
C SER A 217 5.58 1.20 11.08
N TYR A 218 6.14 0.16 10.46
CA TYR A 218 5.74 -1.22 10.73
C TYR A 218 6.06 -1.63 12.18
N GLU A 219 7.28 -1.37 12.65
CA GLU A 219 7.69 -1.67 14.02
C GLU A 219 6.86 -0.91 15.05
N LEU A 220 6.57 0.37 14.80
CA LEU A 220 5.71 1.18 15.65
C LEU A 220 4.34 0.52 15.85
N LEU A 221 3.72 0.03 14.78
CA LEU A 221 2.43 -0.65 14.86
C LEU A 221 2.55 -2.04 15.52
N ARG A 222 3.60 -2.79 15.19
CA ARG A 222 3.86 -4.12 15.75
C ARG A 222 4.06 -4.08 17.27
N ASP A 223 4.83 -3.11 17.75
CA ASP A 223 5.32 -3.07 19.12
C ASP A 223 4.47 -2.18 20.06
N ASN A 224 3.47 -1.47 19.52
CA ASN A 224 2.59 -0.58 20.28
C ASN A 224 1.12 -0.93 20.08
N ASP A 225 0.61 -1.83 20.89
CA ASP A 225 -0.78 -2.27 20.85
C ASP A 225 -1.80 -1.11 20.86
N PRO A 226 -1.68 -0.09 21.75
CA PRO A 226 -2.64 1.00 21.77
C PRO A 226 -2.67 1.81 20.46
N ILE A 227 -1.52 2.04 19.83
CA ILE A 227 -1.45 2.76 18.54
C ILE A 227 -2.04 1.89 17.44
N ARG A 228 -1.64 0.61 17.38
CA ARG A 228 -2.16 -0.34 16.39
C ARG A 228 -3.68 -0.45 16.48
N GLU A 229 -4.22 -0.67 17.67
CA GLU A 229 -5.65 -0.79 17.88
C GLU A 229 -6.42 0.48 17.54
N HIS A 230 -5.85 1.66 17.84
CA HIS A 230 -6.46 2.93 17.44
C HIS A 230 -6.68 2.99 15.92
N TYR A 231 -5.66 2.67 15.12
CA TYR A 231 -5.78 2.70 13.67
C TYR A 231 -6.61 1.55 13.10
N GLN A 232 -6.60 0.37 13.71
CA GLN A 232 -7.49 -0.74 13.34
C GLN A 232 -8.97 -0.39 13.56
N ARG A 233 -9.29 0.32 14.63
CA ARG A 233 -10.66 0.81 14.86
C ARG A 233 -11.03 1.94 13.92
N ARG A 234 -10.07 2.78 13.56
CA ARG A 234 -10.27 3.92 12.67
C ARG A 234 -10.53 3.48 11.23
N PHE A 235 -9.65 2.67 10.67
CA PHE A 235 -9.70 2.30 9.25
C PHE A 235 -10.62 1.11 9.00
N GLN A 236 -11.92 1.40 8.89
CA GLN A 236 -12.93 0.39 8.60
C GLN A 236 -12.93 -0.06 7.13
N HIS A 237 -12.42 0.78 6.22
CA HIS A 237 -12.34 0.48 4.80
C HIS A 237 -10.94 0.82 4.29
N MET A 238 -10.21 -0.21 3.91
CA MET A 238 -8.89 -0.12 3.31
C MET A 238 -8.97 -0.52 1.84
N LEU A 239 -8.44 0.33 0.96
CA LEU A 239 -8.38 0.09 -0.48
C LEU A 239 -6.94 0.22 -0.92
N VAL A 240 -6.43 -0.79 -1.62
CA VAL A 240 -5.03 -0.82 -2.07
C VAL A 240 -5.01 -1.00 -3.58
N ASP A 241 -4.50 0.00 -4.29
CA ASP A 241 -4.29 -0.04 -5.73
C ASP A 241 -2.94 -0.67 -6.07
N GLU A 242 -2.82 -1.23 -7.26
CA GLU A 242 -1.61 -1.89 -7.80
C GLU A 242 -1.00 -2.92 -6.81
N PHE A 243 -1.86 -3.74 -6.20
CA PHE A 243 -1.48 -4.65 -5.11
C PHE A 243 -0.38 -5.64 -5.51
N GLN A 244 -0.27 -6.01 -6.80
CA GLN A 244 0.79 -6.86 -7.35
C GLN A 244 2.21 -6.28 -7.15
N ASP A 245 2.31 -4.96 -6.97
CA ASP A 245 3.59 -4.26 -6.83
C ASP A 245 4.03 -4.11 -5.36
N THR A 246 3.24 -4.64 -4.41
CA THR A 246 3.59 -4.60 -2.99
C THR A 246 4.77 -5.52 -2.67
N ASN A 247 5.68 -5.02 -1.83
CA ASN A 247 6.74 -5.85 -1.24
C ASN A 247 6.28 -6.50 0.08
N LYS A 248 7.13 -7.32 0.66
CA LYS A 248 6.85 -8.06 1.90
C LYS A 248 6.51 -7.13 3.06
N LEU A 249 7.30 -6.08 3.26
CA LEU A 249 7.13 -5.15 4.37
C LEU A 249 5.85 -4.32 4.22
N GLN A 250 5.52 -3.87 3.00
CA GLN A 250 4.28 -3.16 2.70
C GLN A 250 3.06 -4.01 3.01
N TYR A 251 3.08 -5.28 2.62
CA TYR A 251 2.00 -6.21 2.94
C TYR A 251 1.89 -6.46 4.45
N ALA A 252 3.01 -6.65 5.15
CA ALA A 252 3.03 -6.78 6.60
C ALA A 252 2.48 -5.54 7.31
N TRP A 253 2.80 -4.33 6.82
CA TRP A 253 2.28 -3.07 7.35
C TRP A 253 0.76 -2.97 7.18
N LEU A 254 0.23 -3.34 6.01
CA LEU A 254 -1.22 -3.40 5.78
C LEU A 254 -1.91 -4.37 6.74
N LYS A 255 -1.32 -5.54 6.99
CA LYS A 255 -1.84 -6.52 7.97
C LYS A 255 -1.94 -5.91 9.38
N GLN A 256 -0.92 -5.17 9.83
CA GLN A 256 -0.95 -4.51 11.15
C GLN A 256 -2.14 -3.55 11.30
N LEU A 257 -2.49 -2.85 10.22
CA LEU A 257 -3.63 -1.92 10.22
C LEU A 257 -4.98 -2.62 10.06
N ALA A 258 -5.01 -3.76 9.37
CA ALA A 258 -6.23 -4.48 9.06
C ALA A 258 -6.72 -5.36 10.22
N GLY A 259 -5.82 -5.94 11.03
CA GLY A 259 -6.21 -6.89 12.07
C GLY A 259 -5.04 -7.52 12.81
N ASN A 260 -5.29 -8.64 13.46
CA ASN A 260 -4.32 -9.35 14.27
C ASN A 260 -4.31 -10.85 13.93
N GLU A 261 -3.21 -11.52 14.27
CA GLU A 261 -3.17 -12.98 14.28
C GLU A 261 -3.68 -13.50 15.62
N VAL A 262 -4.72 -14.33 15.57
CA VAL A 262 -5.36 -14.95 16.74
C VAL A 262 -5.42 -16.46 16.53
N GLY A 263 -4.76 -17.22 17.38
CA GLY A 263 -4.77 -18.69 17.29
C GLY A 263 -4.23 -19.23 15.96
N GLY A 264 -3.28 -18.53 15.34
CA GLY A 264 -2.68 -18.94 14.04
C GLY A 264 -3.55 -18.60 12.82
N ARG A 265 -4.60 -17.80 13.00
CA ARG A 265 -5.43 -17.25 11.91
C ARG A 265 -5.40 -15.74 11.94
N PHE A 266 -5.45 -15.13 10.77
CA PHE A 266 -5.56 -13.68 10.67
C PHE A 266 -7.04 -13.26 10.79
N GLU A 267 -7.32 -12.39 11.75
CA GLU A 267 -8.64 -11.81 11.98
C GLU A 267 -8.60 -10.32 11.66
N ALA A 268 -9.26 -9.93 10.58
CA ALA A 268 -9.38 -8.53 10.19
C ALA A 268 -10.54 -7.86 10.92
N ARG A 269 -10.36 -6.58 11.28
CA ARG A 269 -11.40 -5.76 11.93
C ARG A 269 -12.23 -4.94 10.94
N GLY A 270 -11.67 -4.64 9.78
CA GLY A 270 -12.31 -3.83 8.74
C GLY A 270 -12.38 -4.57 7.41
N SER A 271 -12.84 -3.88 6.39
CA SER A 271 -12.92 -4.36 5.02
C SER A 271 -11.64 -3.99 4.26
N VAL A 272 -11.03 -4.96 3.58
CA VAL A 272 -9.85 -4.72 2.73
C VAL A 272 -10.17 -5.11 1.30
N ILE A 273 -9.99 -4.18 0.38
CA ILE A 273 -10.12 -4.39 -1.06
C ILE A 273 -8.76 -4.16 -1.71
N ALA A 274 -8.22 -5.24 -2.26
CA ALA A 274 -7.01 -5.20 -3.08
C ALA A 274 -7.40 -5.14 -4.55
N VAL A 275 -6.81 -4.20 -5.28
CA VAL A 275 -6.97 -4.06 -6.73
C VAL A 275 -5.62 -4.23 -7.38
N GLY A 276 -5.53 -5.07 -8.37
CA GLY A 276 -4.26 -5.32 -9.03
C GLY A 276 -4.39 -6.11 -10.31
N ASP A 277 -3.25 -6.30 -10.94
CA ASP A 277 -3.09 -7.05 -12.17
C ASP A 277 -1.80 -7.86 -12.11
N ASP A 278 -1.92 -9.15 -11.87
CA ASP A 278 -0.78 -10.07 -11.84
C ASP A 278 0.00 -10.10 -13.16
N ASP A 279 -0.67 -9.85 -14.29
CA ASP A 279 -0.05 -9.76 -15.62
C ASP A 279 0.79 -8.48 -15.81
N GLN A 280 0.62 -7.47 -14.95
CA GLN A 280 1.39 -6.22 -14.95
C GLN A 280 2.48 -6.14 -13.88
N SER A 281 2.78 -7.23 -13.20
CA SER A 281 3.84 -7.24 -12.18
C SER A 281 5.23 -7.23 -12.83
N ILE A 282 5.79 -6.02 -12.93
CA ILE A 282 7.12 -5.78 -13.53
C ILE A 282 8.15 -5.24 -12.53
N TYR A 283 7.79 -5.09 -11.25
CA TYR A 283 8.65 -4.50 -10.22
C TYR A 283 9.30 -5.51 -9.27
N ALA A 284 9.44 -6.78 -9.68
CA ALA A 284 10.12 -7.80 -8.88
C ALA A 284 11.55 -7.38 -8.49
N PHE A 285 12.26 -6.64 -9.38
CA PHE A 285 13.59 -6.08 -9.10
C PHE A 285 13.59 -4.97 -8.03
N ARG A 286 12.41 -4.47 -7.64
CA ARG A 286 12.20 -3.54 -6.52
C ARG A 286 11.56 -4.23 -5.32
N GLY A 287 11.67 -5.54 -5.20
CA GLY A 287 11.13 -6.32 -4.11
C GLY A 287 9.63 -6.59 -4.17
N ALA A 288 8.94 -6.23 -5.26
CA ALA A 288 7.53 -6.58 -5.45
C ALA A 288 7.33 -8.11 -5.45
N ARG A 289 6.26 -8.56 -4.78
CA ARG A 289 5.94 -9.98 -4.63
C ARG A 289 4.53 -10.26 -5.12
N VAL A 290 4.40 -10.80 -6.32
CA VAL A 290 3.10 -11.23 -6.88
C VAL A 290 2.40 -12.23 -5.94
N GLY A 291 3.17 -13.04 -5.23
CA GLY A 291 2.67 -13.97 -4.22
C GLY A 291 1.83 -13.31 -3.12
N ASN A 292 2.02 -12.01 -2.86
CA ASN A 292 1.19 -11.28 -1.90
C ASN A 292 -0.30 -11.30 -2.26
N MET A 293 -0.66 -11.41 -3.55
CA MET A 293 -2.06 -11.53 -3.96
C MET A 293 -2.67 -12.87 -3.52
N ALA A 294 -1.92 -13.96 -3.70
CA ALA A 294 -2.36 -15.28 -3.24
C ALA A 294 -2.37 -15.38 -1.71
N ASP A 295 -1.38 -14.79 -1.05
CA ASP A 295 -1.32 -14.71 0.40
C ASP A 295 -2.51 -13.91 0.95
N PHE A 296 -2.86 -12.79 0.33
CA PHE A 296 -4.02 -11.99 0.70
C PHE A 296 -5.32 -12.81 0.60
N VAL A 297 -5.53 -13.51 -0.52
CA VAL A 297 -6.73 -14.35 -0.70
C VAL A 297 -6.82 -15.41 0.40
N ARG A 298 -5.70 -16.06 0.73
CA ARG A 298 -5.66 -17.12 1.75
C ARG A 298 -5.82 -16.58 3.17
N GLU A 299 -5.03 -15.55 3.53
CA GLU A 299 -4.94 -15.07 4.91
C GLU A 299 -6.18 -14.27 5.34
N PHE A 300 -6.77 -13.50 4.41
CA PHE A 300 -7.99 -12.73 4.66
C PHE A 300 -9.28 -13.51 4.35
N ASP A 301 -9.16 -14.79 3.99
CA ASP A 301 -10.31 -15.62 3.58
C ASP A 301 -11.18 -14.93 2.52
N VAL A 302 -10.54 -14.46 1.45
CA VAL A 302 -11.22 -13.66 0.41
C VAL A 302 -12.17 -14.53 -0.39
N GLN A 303 -13.47 -14.35 -0.18
CA GLN A 303 -14.52 -15.09 -0.89
C GLN A 303 -14.92 -14.43 -2.21
N ARG A 304 -14.57 -13.17 -2.40
CA ARG A 304 -15.02 -12.37 -3.54
C ARG A 304 -13.85 -11.96 -4.41
N GLN A 305 -13.81 -12.50 -5.60
CA GLN A 305 -12.86 -12.12 -6.64
C GLN A 305 -13.64 -11.62 -7.85
N ILE A 306 -13.37 -10.39 -8.27
CA ILE A 306 -14.03 -9.75 -9.41
C ILE A 306 -12.96 -9.49 -10.48
N LYS A 307 -13.29 -9.83 -11.74
CA LYS A 307 -12.40 -9.56 -12.87
C LYS A 307 -12.98 -8.43 -13.70
N LEU A 308 -12.23 -7.34 -13.85
CA LEU A 308 -12.55 -6.25 -14.77
C LEU A 308 -11.87 -6.51 -16.10
N GLU A 309 -12.59 -7.13 -17.02
CA GLU A 309 -12.05 -7.59 -18.31
C GLU A 309 -12.38 -6.65 -19.46
N GLN A 310 -13.39 -5.77 -19.30
CA GLN A 310 -13.72 -4.77 -20.31
C GLN A 310 -12.67 -3.67 -20.35
N ASN A 311 -11.97 -3.56 -21.47
CA ASN A 311 -10.99 -2.51 -21.73
C ASN A 311 -11.63 -1.35 -22.49
N TYR A 312 -11.36 -0.13 -22.03
CA TYR A 312 -11.86 1.12 -22.63
C TYR A 312 -10.77 1.95 -23.30
N ARG A 313 -9.53 1.41 -23.36
CA ARG A 313 -8.36 2.14 -23.83
C ARG A 313 -7.92 1.72 -25.24
N SER A 314 -8.03 0.43 -25.56
CA SER A 314 -7.39 -0.17 -26.71
C SER A 314 -8.39 -0.91 -27.60
N TYR A 315 -8.06 -0.99 -28.91
CA TYR A 315 -8.80 -1.78 -29.90
C TYR A 315 -8.55 -3.28 -29.75
N SER A 316 -9.41 -4.12 -30.36
CA SER A 316 -9.38 -5.57 -30.19
C SER A 316 -8.07 -6.20 -30.70
N ASN A 317 -7.51 -5.76 -31.81
CA ASN A 317 -6.26 -6.29 -32.36
C ASN A 317 -5.07 -6.16 -31.38
N ILE A 318 -5.02 -5.06 -30.61
CA ILE A 318 -4.01 -4.87 -29.58
C ILE A 318 -4.25 -5.83 -28.41
N LEU A 319 -5.50 -5.96 -27.97
CA LEU A 319 -5.87 -6.85 -26.86
C LEU A 319 -5.69 -8.32 -27.19
N ASP A 320 -6.03 -8.73 -28.43
CA ASP A 320 -5.85 -10.10 -28.89
C ASP A 320 -4.37 -10.48 -28.90
N SER A 321 -3.50 -9.57 -29.35
CA SER A 321 -2.06 -9.75 -29.32
C SER A 321 -1.51 -9.84 -27.89
N ALA A 322 -1.99 -8.97 -26.99
CA ALA A 322 -1.62 -8.98 -25.58
C ALA A 322 -2.11 -10.27 -24.88
N ASN A 323 -3.36 -10.68 -25.10
CA ASN A 323 -3.92 -11.91 -24.55
C ASN A 323 -3.17 -13.14 -25.06
N ALA A 324 -2.81 -13.20 -26.34
CA ALA A 324 -2.03 -14.29 -26.92
C ALA A 324 -0.64 -14.36 -26.28
N LEU A 325 0.05 -13.24 -26.14
CA LEU A 325 1.36 -13.18 -25.52
C LEU A 325 1.33 -13.66 -24.07
N ILE A 326 0.43 -13.11 -23.25
CA ILE A 326 0.36 -13.40 -21.83
C ILE A 326 -0.17 -14.80 -21.54
N SER A 327 -0.87 -15.45 -22.47
CA SER A 327 -1.37 -16.83 -22.32
C SER A 327 -0.24 -17.86 -22.11
N HIS A 328 0.98 -17.54 -22.53
CA HIS A 328 2.16 -18.38 -22.32
C HIS A 328 2.67 -18.36 -20.86
N ASN A 329 2.20 -17.44 -20.05
CA ASN A 329 2.54 -17.37 -18.65
C ASN A 329 1.65 -18.31 -17.82
N SER A 330 2.22 -19.39 -17.27
CA SER A 330 1.48 -20.45 -16.58
C SER A 330 1.03 -20.11 -15.15
N ARG A 331 1.59 -19.05 -14.56
CA ARG A 331 1.34 -18.68 -13.13
C ARG A 331 0.48 -17.43 -12.99
N ARG A 332 -0.63 -17.38 -13.69
CA ARG A 332 -1.53 -16.21 -13.65
C ARG A 332 -2.87 -16.55 -13.00
N LEU A 333 -3.49 -15.56 -12.37
CA LEU A 333 -4.86 -15.68 -11.84
C LEU A 333 -5.92 -15.72 -12.96
N GLY A 334 -5.51 -15.39 -14.16
CA GLY A 334 -6.28 -15.58 -15.41
C GLY A 334 -7.40 -14.56 -15.57
N LYS A 335 -7.26 -13.70 -16.56
CA LYS A 335 -8.29 -12.82 -17.13
C LYS A 335 -8.03 -12.68 -18.63
N ASN A 336 -9.06 -12.33 -19.38
CA ASN A 336 -8.96 -12.01 -20.80
C ASN A 336 -9.55 -10.62 -21.06
N LEU A 337 -8.71 -9.73 -21.58
CA LEU A 337 -9.16 -8.38 -21.91
C LEU A 337 -9.98 -8.39 -23.18
N ARG A 338 -11.12 -7.71 -23.16
CA ARG A 338 -12.03 -7.54 -24.29
C ARG A 338 -12.40 -6.07 -24.45
N THR A 339 -12.76 -5.66 -25.65
CA THR A 339 -13.21 -4.30 -25.94
C THR A 339 -14.41 -4.31 -26.89
N THR A 340 -15.21 -3.27 -26.82
CA THR A 340 -16.31 -3.00 -27.77
C THR A 340 -15.92 -2.01 -28.85
N GLN A 341 -14.66 -1.52 -28.85
CA GLN A 341 -14.20 -0.51 -29.84
C GLN A 341 -13.90 -1.09 -31.22
N GLY A 342 -14.02 -2.41 -31.42
CA GLY A 342 -13.72 -3.06 -32.69
C GLY A 342 -12.21 -3.20 -32.95
N ALA A 343 -11.85 -3.58 -34.17
CA ALA A 343 -10.48 -3.61 -34.65
C ALA A 343 -10.03 -2.20 -35.03
N GLY A 344 -8.87 -1.78 -34.51
CA GLY A 344 -8.24 -0.54 -34.95
C GLY A 344 -7.66 -0.65 -36.38
N GLU A 345 -7.27 0.49 -36.95
CA GLU A 345 -6.57 0.54 -38.26
C GLU A 345 -5.20 -0.13 -38.21
#